data_f6d69db3b12ba34b888cb5fa558265f7
#
_entry.id   f6d69db3b12ba34b888cb5fa558265f7
#
_cell.length_a   1.000
_cell.length_b   1.000
_cell.length_c   1.000
_cell.angle_alpha   90.00
_cell.angle_beta   90.00
_cell.angle_gamma   90.00
#
_symmetry.space_group_name_H-M   'P 1'
#
loop_
_entity.id
_entity.type
_entity.pdbx_description
1 polymer ?
#
loop_
_entity_poly.entity_id
_entity_poly.type
_entity_poly.pdbx_seq_one_letter_code
_entity_poly.pdbx_strand_id
1 'polypeptide(L)'
;MTGRAFRVFAFVAIACLSRAAFAAEAGSVVPENATAAELVEICRRTIPADIEVEGRLVLRNRRGMVQAEYSYRMVRKAGGTDLKIFGKDGAELEFSREGRILGTDVTWSDITLDYLWWNDFAFDKERESESVHGQKCLVIIMRSGERLVRVWVDRKTGALMQAEEFRGEKSVRRLWGTRIKKFGDRWAPNVLEVETTGSGHRTKITVEKLT
;
A
#
# COMPACT_ATOMS: atom_id res chain seq x y z
N MET A 1 -30.01 55.13 21.00
CA MET A 1 -28.55 54.96 20.81
C MET A 1 -28.25 53.47 21.08
N THR A 2 -28.24 52.63 20.04
CA THR A 2 -28.17 51.18 20.11
C THR A 2 -26.89 50.75 19.41
N GLY A 3 -25.87 50.33 20.23
CA GLY A 3 -24.63 49.78 19.76
C GLY A 3 -24.78 48.32 19.32
N ARG A 4 -24.65 48.04 18.04
CA ARG A 4 -24.57 46.69 17.50
C ARG A 4 -23.13 46.16 17.69
N ALA A 5 -23.00 45.11 18.53
CA ALA A 5 -21.77 44.34 18.66
C ALA A 5 -21.59 43.42 17.46
N PHE A 6 -20.53 43.63 16.70
CA PHE A 6 -20.06 42.78 15.62
C PHE A 6 -19.41 41.52 16.23
N ARG A 7 -20.03 40.38 16.13
CA ARG A 7 -19.40 39.08 16.44
C ARG A 7 -18.58 38.62 15.25
N VAL A 8 -17.27 38.72 15.36
CA VAL A 8 -16.31 38.13 14.43
C VAL A 8 -16.31 36.64 14.68
N PHE A 9 -16.78 35.84 13.70
CA PHE A 9 -16.60 34.40 13.68
C PHE A 9 -15.15 34.13 13.30
N ALA A 10 -14.36 33.72 14.27
CA ALA A 10 -13.05 33.12 14.04
C ALA A 10 -13.26 31.70 13.53
N PHE A 11 -13.14 31.48 12.21
CA PHE A 11 -12.98 30.14 11.62
C PHE A 11 -11.60 29.62 12.02
N VAL A 12 -11.58 28.71 12.98
CA VAL A 12 -10.37 27.97 13.37
C VAL A 12 -10.01 27.01 12.24
N ALA A 13 -8.96 27.34 11.51
CA ALA A 13 -8.30 26.45 10.57
C ALA A 13 -7.56 25.35 11.35
N ILE A 14 -8.26 24.27 11.73
CA ILE A 14 -7.67 23.04 12.25
C ILE A 14 -7.67 22.02 11.13
N ALA A 15 -6.73 22.10 10.22
CA ALA A 15 -6.54 21.06 9.21
C ALA A 15 -5.15 21.05 8.55
N CYS A 16 -4.07 21.37 9.25
CA CYS A 16 -2.71 21.26 8.67
C CYS A 16 -1.59 20.86 9.63
N LEU A 17 -1.86 20.44 10.86
CA LEU A 17 -0.78 20.18 11.83
C LEU A 17 -0.41 18.71 12.02
N SER A 18 -1.11 17.74 11.43
CA SER A 18 -0.77 16.31 11.57
C SER A 18 0.21 15.78 10.50
N ARG A 19 0.56 16.57 9.48
CA ARG A 19 1.54 16.18 8.44
C ARG A 19 2.99 16.58 8.75
N ALA A 20 3.22 17.53 9.64
CA ALA A 20 4.56 18.08 9.91
C ALA A 20 5.34 17.32 10.99
N ALA A 21 4.69 16.59 11.87
CA ALA A 21 5.36 15.89 12.97
C ALA A 21 6.19 14.67 12.55
N PHE A 22 5.96 14.11 11.34
CA PHE A 22 6.71 12.95 10.82
C PHE A 22 8.02 13.34 10.11
N ALA A 23 8.27 14.63 9.90
CA ALA A 23 9.34 15.11 9.03
C ALA A 23 10.53 15.76 9.75
N ALA A 24 10.52 15.87 11.09
CA ALA A 24 11.41 16.84 11.73
C ALA A 24 12.73 16.30 12.30
N GLU A 25 12.94 14.96 12.46
CA GLU A 25 14.16 14.50 13.18
C GLU A 25 14.88 13.26 12.64
N ALA A 26 14.44 12.62 11.57
CA ALA A 26 15.24 11.55 10.95
C ALA A 26 15.74 12.04 9.60
N GLY A 27 17.04 12.14 9.42
CA GLY A 27 17.69 12.26 8.11
C GLY A 27 17.12 11.17 7.18
N SER A 28 17.21 11.37 5.86
CA SER A 28 16.76 10.37 4.89
C SER A 28 17.36 9.01 5.21
N VAL A 29 16.51 7.98 5.38
CA VAL A 29 16.95 6.59 5.58
C VAL A 29 17.57 6.03 4.29
N VAL A 30 17.16 6.57 3.14
CA VAL A 30 17.69 6.19 1.83
C VAL A 30 18.87 7.11 1.47
N PRO A 31 20.09 6.55 1.28
CA PRO A 31 21.24 7.32 0.82
C PRO A 31 20.97 8.03 -0.51
N GLU A 32 21.60 9.17 -0.73
CA GLU A 32 21.40 9.94 -1.97
C GLU A 32 21.78 9.16 -3.22
N ASN A 33 22.85 8.37 -3.13
CA ASN A 33 23.40 7.55 -4.21
C ASN A 33 23.10 6.04 -3.98
N ALA A 34 21.97 5.71 -3.32
CA ALA A 34 21.62 4.32 -3.10
C ALA A 34 21.51 3.55 -4.41
N THR A 35 22.08 2.36 -4.45
CA THR A 35 21.87 1.40 -5.53
C THR A 35 20.47 0.81 -5.48
N ALA A 36 19.99 0.19 -6.56
CA ALA A 36 18.71 -0.50 -6.57
C ALA A 36 18.66 -1.61 -5.50
N ALA A 37 19.76 -2.32 -5.27
CA ALA A 37 19.86 -3.36 -4.26
C ALA A 37 19.70 -2.80 -2.84
N GLU A 38 20.40 -1.72 -2.51
CA GLU A 38 20.25 -1.06 -1.22
C GLU A 38 18.84 -0.54 -0.99
N LEU A 39 18.23 0.06 -2.03
CA LEU A 39 16.86 0.56 -1.93
C LEU A 39 15.83 -0.57 -1.71
N VAL A 40 15.97 -1.69 -2.43
CA VAL A 40 15.12 -2.88 -2.23
C VAL A 40 15.29 -3.41 -0.81
N GLU A 41 16.52 -3.50 -0.31
CA GLU A 41 16.79 -3.98 1.04
C GLU A 41 16.24 -3.03 2.12
N ILE A 42 16.36 -1.72 1.92
CA ILE A 42 15.73 -0.72 2.80
C ILE A 42 14.21 -0.90 2.79
N CYS A 43 13.60 -1.05 1.61
CA CYS A 43 12.17 -1.27 1.47
C CYS A 43 11.72 -2.56 2.19
N ARG A 44 12.45 -3.66 2.04
CA ARG A 44 12.18 -4.93 2.74
C ARG A 44 12.20 -4.77 4.26
N ARG A 45 13.13 -3.97 4.81
CA ARG A 45 13.23 -3.70 6.26
C ARG A 45 12.04 -2.91 6.81
N THR A 46 11.31 -2.18 5.98
CA THR A 46 10.07 -1.52 6.42
C THR A 46 8.93 -2.52 6.65
N ILE A 47 9.08 -3.76 6.12
CA ILE A 47 8.10 -4.83 6.23
C ILE A 47 8.64 -5.87 7.21
N PRO A 48 7.99 -6.11 8.36
CA PRO A 48 8.48 -7.09 9.34
C PRO A 48 8.61 -8.50 8.76
N ALA A 49 9.69 -9.20 9.13
CA ALA A 49 9.90 -10.60 8.74
C ALA A 49 8.84 -11.51 9.37
N ASP A 50 8.55 -11.26 10.65
CA ASP A 50 7.46 -11.92 11.38
C ASP A 50 6.34 -10.90 11.59
N ILE A 51 5.17 -11.19 11.04
CA ILE A 51 4.02 -10.31 11.11
C ILE A 51 2.72 -11.10 11.04
N GLU A 52 1.76 -10.72 11.85
CA GLU A 52 0.38 -11.14 11.73
C GLU A 52 -0.49 -9.93 11.42
N VAL A 53 -1.31 -10.05 10.37
CA VAL A 53 -2.19 -8.98 9.90
C VAL A 53 -3.61 -9.52 9.83
N GLU A 54 -4.54 -8.81 10.43
CA GLU A 54 -5.98 -9.04 10.26
C GLU A 54 -6.63 -7.80 9.63
N GLY A 55 -7.61 -8.02 8.77
CA GLY A 55 -8.27 -6.91 8.11
C GLY A 55 -9.42 -7.33 7.21
N ARG A 56 -9.81 -6.41 6.32
CA ARG A 56 -10.94 -6.62 5.41
C ARG A 56 -10.59 -6.27 3.98
N LEU A 57 -11.21 -6.99 3.05
CA LEU A 57 -11.24 -6.71 1.62
C LEU A 57 -12.66 -6.24 1.27
N VAL A 58 -12.78 -5.04 0.73
CA VAL A 58 -14.08 -4.46 0.35
C VAL A 58 -14.07 -4.11 -1.13
N LEU A 59 -14.74 -4.93 -1.94
CA LEU A 59 -14.91 -4.69 -3.38
C LEU A 59 -16.00 -3.63 -3.60
N ARG A 60 -15.70 -2.60 -4.37
CA ARG A 60 -16.62 -1.53 -4.74
C ARG A 60 -16.69 -1.36 -6.25
N ASN A 61 -17.86 -1.11 -6.77
CA ASN A 61 -18.04 -0.71 -8.17
C ASN A 61 -17.67 0.77 -8.40
N ARG A 62 -17.75 1.23 -9.66
CA ARG A 62 -17.46 2.63 -10.03
C ARG A 62 -18.33 3.66 -9.29
N ARG A 63 -19.51 3.29 -8.83
CA ARG A 63 -20.42 4.17 -8.06
C ARG A 63 -20.12 4.15 -6.57
N GLY A 64 -19.06 3.40 -6.14
CA GLY A 64 -18.68 3.26 -4.74
C GLY A 64 -19.54 2.28 -3.93
N MET A 65 -20.50 1.59 -4.55
CA MET A 65 -21.35 0.61 -3.87
C MET A 65 -20.55 -0.66 -3.59
N VAL A 66 -20.70 -1.18 -2.36
CA VAL A 66 -20.08 -2.43 -1.94
C VAL A 66 -20.73 -3.60 -2.68
N GLN A 67 -19.91 -4.40 -3.35
CA GLN A 67 -20.31 -5.62 -4.08
C GLN A 67 -20.00 -6.88 -3.28
N ALA A 68 -18.86 -6.89 -2.60
CA ALA A 68 -18.45 -7.99 -1.73
C ALA A 68 -17.57 -7.47 -0.58
N GLU A 69 -17.57 -8.21 0.51
CA GLU A 69 -16.75 -7.93 1.69
C GLU A 69 -16.30 -9.25 2.30
N TYR A 70 -15.01 -9.34 2.62
CA TYR A 70 -14.35 -10.49 3.22
C TYR A 70 -13.45 -10.02 4.35
N SER A 71 -13.27 -10.84 5.41
CA SER A 71 -12.17 -10.67 6.34
C SER A 71 -10.96 -11.50 5.90
N TYR A 72 -9.77 -11.11 6.31
CA TYR A 72 -8.58 -11.89 6.07
C TYR A 72 -7.67 -11.91 7.29
N ARG A 73 -6.89 -12.99 7.39
CA ARG A 73 -5.76 -13.12 8.30
C ARG A 73 -4.54 -13.59 7.52
N MET A 74 -3.46 -12.84 7.63
CA MET A 74 -2.17 -13.19 7.06
C MET A 74 -1.15 -13.38 8.17
N VAL A 75 -0.42 -14.47 8.12
CA VAL A 75 0.71 -14.73 9.02
C VAL A 75 1.95 -14.95 8.16
N ARG A 76 2.96 -14.12 8.35
CA ARG A 76 4.28 -14.28 7.73
C ARG A 76 5.27 -14.69 8.82
N LYS A 77 6.08 -15.68 8.52
CA LYS A 77 7.21 -16.15 9.33
C LYS A 77 8.38 -16.56 8.42
N ALA A 78 9.53 -16.84 9.00
CA ALA A 78 10.71 -17.27 8.23
C ALA A 78 10.45 -18.47 7.30
N GLY A 79 9.46 -19.32 7.60
CA GLY A 79 9.06 -20.48 6.80
C GLY A 79 8.06 -20.20 5.67
N GLY A 80 7.58 -18.96 5.53
CA GLY A 80 6.63 -18.60 4.48
C GLY A 80 5.47 -17.72 4.96
N THR A 81 4.49 -17.57 4.06
CA THR A 81 3.29 -16.77 4.33
C THR A 81 2.06 -17.66 4.21
N ASP A 82 1.22 -17.62 5.24
CA ASP A 82 -0.12 -18.19 5.25
C ASP A 82 -1.16 -17.06 5.15
N LEU A 83 -2.18 -17.26 4.34
CA LEU A 83 -3.27 -16.29 4.14
C LEU A 83 -4.59 -17.06 4.16
N LYS A 84 -5.50 -16.64 5.01
CA LYS A 84 -6.86 -17.15 5.13
C LYS A 84 -7.85 -16.04 4.84
N ILE A 85 -8.92 -16.37 4.12
CA ILE A 85 -10.01 -15.46 3.79
C ILE A 85 -11.29 -16.01 4.38
N PHE A 86 -12.13 -15.15 4.94
CA PHE A 86 -13.37 -15.53 5.61
C PHE A 86 -14.56 -14.77 5.02
N GLY A 87 -15.68 -15.47 4.88
CA GLY A 87 -16.96 -14.88 4.53
C GLY A 87 -17.56 -14.03 5.67
N LYS A 88 -18.71 -13.42 5.40
CA LYS A 88 -19.46 -12.63 6.41
C LYS A 88 -19.94 -13.46 7.59
N ASP A 89 -20.16 -14.74 7.38
CA ASP A 89 -20.54 -15.73 8.40
C ASP A 89 -19.36 -16.27 9.22
N GLY A 90 -18.14 -15.82 8.88
CA GLY A 90 -16.90 -16.27 9.51
C GLY A 90 -16.37 -17.61 8.97
N ALA A 91 -17.04 -18.22 7.99
CA ALA A 91 -16.54 -19.44 7.35
C ALA A 91 -15.26 -19.14 6.52
N GLU A 92 -14.26 -20.02 6.63
CA GLU A 92 -13.05 -19.95 5.81
C GLU A 92 -13.40 -20.29 4.36
N LEU A 93 -12.95 -19.46 3.43
CA LEU A 93 -13.22 -19.60 2.00
C LEU A 93 -11.97 -20.06 1.27
N GLU A 94 -12.11 -21.05 0.42
CA GLU A 94 -11.04 -21.47 -0.48
C GLU A 94 -10.84 -20.43 -1.59
N PHE A 95 -9.60 -20.18 -1.95
CA PHE A 95 -9.23 -19.31 -3.06
C PHE A 95 -7.94 -19.80 -3.73
N SER A 96 -7.76 -19.47 -5.01
CA SER A 96 -6.51 -19.75 -5.72
C SER A 96 -5.45 -18.69 -5.38
N ARG A 97 -4.21 -19.14 -5.23
CA ARG A 97 -3.05 -18.22 -5.17
C ARG A 97 -2.77 -17.56 -6.53
N GLU A 98 -3.26 -18.16 -7.60
CA GLU A 98 -3.17 -17.61 -8.94
C GLU A 98 -4.39 -16.74 -9.25
N GLY A 99 -4.15 -15.55 -9.78
CA GLY A 99 -5.20 -14.63 -10.16
C GLY A 99 -5.80 -13.83 -8.99
N ARG A 100 -7.04 -13.40 -9.17
CA ARG A 100 -7.75 -12.53 -8.24
C ARG A 100 -8.45 -13.33 -7.14
N ILE A 101 -8.33 -12.88 -5.90
CA ILE A 101 -8.95 -13.52 -4.74
C ILE A 101 -10.46 -13.25 -4.78
N LEU A 102 -11.26 -14.33 -4.89
CA LEU A 102 -12.73 -14.31 -4.79
C LEU A 102 -13.40 -13.21 -5.65
N GLY A 103 -12.85 -12.96 -6.86
CA GLY A 103 -13.39 -11.96 -7.80
C GLY A 103 -13.12 -10.50 -7.43
N THR A 104 -12.37 -10.24 -6.35
CA THR A 104 -11.88 -8.89 -6.02
C THR A 104 -10.79 -8.45 -6.99
N ASP A 105 -10.28 -7.21 -6.87
CA ASP A 105 -9.09 -6.78 -7.64
C ASP A 105 -7.78 -7.26 -7.02
N VAL A 106 -7.82 -7.77 -5.80
CA VAL A 106 -6.67 -8.18 -5.00
C VAL A 106 -6.18 -9.56 -5.43
N THR A 107 -4.87 -9.73 -5.49
CA THR A 107 -4.19 -11.01 -5.67
C THR A 107 -3.40 -11.39 -4.42
N TRP A 108 -2.86 -12.59 -4.39
CA TRP A 108 -1.90 -13.04 -3.39
C TRP A 108 -0.75 -12.04 -3.21
N SER A 109 -0.16 -11.58 -4.33
CA SER A 109 0.97 -10.64 -4.33
C SER A 109 0.63 -9.27 -3.71
N ASP A 110 -0.62 -8.82 -3.80
CA ASP A 110 -1.01 -7.51 -3.22
C ASP A 110 -1.06 -7.56 -1.69
N ILE A 111 -1.37 -8.71 -1.10
CA ILE A 111 -1.41 -8.88 0.36
C ILE A 111 -0.02 -9.25 0.88
N THR A 112 0.68 -10.14 0.18
CA THR A 112 1.96 -10.67 0.66
C THR A 112 3.16 -9.84 0.24
N LEU A 113 3.02 -8.98 -0.79
CA LEU A 113 4.09 -8.18 -1.40
C LEU A 113 5.29 -9.05 -1.82
N ASP A 114 5.04 -10.29 -2.27
CA ASP A 114 6.06 -11.29 -2.60
C ASP A 114 7.05 -10.84 -3.68
N TYR A 115 6.60 -9.96 -4.60
CA TYR A 115 7.45 -9.37 -5.61
C TYR A 115 8.66 -8.60 -5.04
N LEU A 116 8.60 -8.09 -3.81
CA LEU A 116 9.73 -7.42 -3.18
C LEU A 116 10.89 -8.39 -2.87
N TRP A 117 10.66 -9.70 -2.86
CA TRP A 117 11.68 -10.73 -2.65
C TRP A 117 12.18 -11.38 -3.95
N TRP A 118 11.75 -10.90 -5.13
CA TRP A 118 12.33 -11.34 -6.38
C TRP A 118 13.78 -10.86 -6.51
N ASN A 119 14.60 -11.63 -7.25
CA ASN A 119 16.04 -11.38 -7.36
C ASN A 119 16.42 -10.53 -8.57
N ASP A 120 15.55 -10.44 -9.59
CA ASP A 120 15.77 -9.59 -10.76
C ASP A 120 15.08 -8.25 -10.55
N PHE A 121 15.89 -7.21 -10.31
CA PHE A 121 15.40 -5.85 -10.11
C PHE A 121 16.43 -4.82 -10.57
N ALA A 122 15.94 -3.67 -11.02
CA ALA A 122 16.75 -2.53 -11.45
C ALA A 122 15.96 -1.23 -11.26
N PHE A 123 16.66 -0.09 -11.24
CA PHE A 123 15.99 1.20 -11.39
C PHE A 123 15.30 1.29 -12.74
N ASP A 124 14.11 1.90 -12.76
CA ASP A 124 13.44 2.26 -13.99
C ASP A 124 14.11 3.49 -14.60
N LYS A 125 14.92 3.27 -15.64
CA LYS A 125 15.69 4.33 -16.30
C LYS A 125 14.82 5.41 -16.96
N GLU A 126 13.57 5.09 -17.28
CA GLU A 126 12.62 6.04 -17.88
C GLU A 126 11.89 6.88 -16.82
N ARG A 127 11.87 6.39 -15.57
CA ARG A 127 11.08 6.96 -14.47
C ARG A 127 11.87 7.00 -13.17
N GLU A 128 13.12 7.43 -13.22
CA GLU A 128 14.03 7.38 -12.05
C GLU A 128 13.47 8.02 -10.78
N SER A 129 12.63 9.05 -10.93
CA SER A 129 12.01 9.73 -9.80
C SER A 129 10.63 10.25 -10.18
N GLU A 130 9.61 9.79 -9.45
CA GLU A 130 8.23 10.24 -9.58
C GLU A 130 7.66 10.64 -8.21
N SER A 131 6.51 11.33 -8.22
CA SER A 131 5.83 11.68 -6.98
C SER A 131 4.55 10.86 -6.82
N VAL A 132 4.40 10.19 -5.67
CA VAL A 132 3.18 9.49 -5.27
C VAL A 132 2.61 10.19 -4.05
N HIS A 133 1.40 10.71 -4.13
CA HIS A 133 0.74 11.49 -3.07
C HIS A 133 1.62 12.64 -2.51
N GLY A 134 2.41 13.28 -3.38
CA GLY A 134 3.30 14.39 -3.02
C GLY A 134 4.62 13.96 -2.35
N GLN A 135 4.89 12.66 -2.23
CA GLN A 135 6.18 12.13 -1.77
C GLN A 135 7.06 11.79 -2.98
N LYS A 136 8.32 12.21 -2.94
CA LYS A 136 9.31 11.84 -3.97
C LYS A 136 9.68 10.37 -3.81
N CYS A 137 9.48 9.59 -4.88
CA CYS A 137 9.76 8.17 -4.91
C CYS A 137 10.86 7.86 -5.92
N LEU A 138 11.67 6.86 -5.61
CA LEU A 138 12.50 6.17 -6.59
C LEU A 138 11.71 4.99 -7.15
N VAL A 139 11.87 4.71 -8.44
CA VAL A 139 11.10 3.67 -9.13
C VAL A 139 12.00 2.49 -9.46
N ILE A 140 11.59 1.31 -9.02
CA ILE A 140 12.28 0.04 -9.27
C ILE A 140 11.37 -0.86 -10.09
N ILE A 141 11.94 -1.54 -11.06
CA ILE A 141 11.30 -2.63 -11.80
C ILE A 141 11.73 -3.95 -11.15
N MET A 142 10.75 -4.76 -10.74
CA MET A 142 10.93 -6.11 -10.23
C MET A 142 10.45 -7.10 -11.29
N ARG A 143 11.22 -8.18 -11.56
CA ARG A 143 10.88 -9.19 -12.57
C ARG A 143 10.95 -10.60 -12.02
N SER A 144 10.04 -11.44 -12.48
CA SER A 144 10.05 -12.89 -12.24
C SER A 144 9.36 -13.60 -13.39
N GLY A 145 10.11 -14.29 -14.25
CA GLY A 145 9.60 -14.84 -15.49
C GLY A 145 8.98 -13.75 -16.37
N GLU A 146 7.73 -13.92 -16.78
CA GLU A 146 6.99 -12.92 -17.58
C GLU A 146 6.33 -11.82 -16.76
N ARG A 147 6.40 -11.90 -15.43
CA ARG A 147 5.80 -10.90 -14.53
C ARG A 147 6.75 -9.72 -14.35
N LEU A 148 6.21 -8.52 -14.48
CA LEU A 148 6.88 -7.27 -14.24
C LEU A 148 6.03 -6.43 -13.28
N VAL A 149 6.65 -5.97 -12.18
CA VAL A 149 6.04 -5.05 -11.22
C VAL A 149 6.93 -3.83 -11.08
N ARG A 150 6.41 -2.63 -11.32
CA ARG A 150 7.03 -1.38 -10.88
C ARG A 150 6.67 -1.11 -9.45
N VAL A 151 7.63 -0.70 -8.66
CA VAL A 151 7.44 -0.29 -7.27
C VAL A 151 7.97 1.11 -7.05
N TRP A 152 7.18 1.95 -6.40
CA TRP A 152 7.55 3.31 -6.00
C TRP A 152 7.90 3.28 -4.52
N VAL A 153 9.15 3.58 -4.24
CA VAL A 153 9.70 3.58 -2.88
C VAL A 153 9.96 5.03 -2.47
N ASP A 154 9.38 5.44 -1.35
CA ASP A 154 9.60 6.80 -0.82
C ASP A 154 11.08 7.05 -0.56
N ARG A 155 11.62 8.08 -1.17
CA ARG A 155 13.05 8.43 -1.10
C ARG A 155 13.49 8.78 0.32
N LYS A 156 12.60 9.24 1.17
CA LYS A 156 12.92 9.65 2.54
C LYS A 156 12.90 8.48 3.53
N THR A 157 11.89 7.62 3.44
CA THR A 157 11.63 6.58 4.46
C THR A 157 11.93 5.17 3.98
N GLY A 158 12.06 4.95 2.65
CA GLY A 158 12.18 3.61 2.08
C GLY A 158 10.85 2.83 2.04
N ALA A 159 9.73 3.45 2.40
CA ALA A 159 8.43 2.78 2.40
C ALA A 159 7.90 2.55 0.97
N LEU A 160 7.24 1.41 0.76
CA LEU A 160 6.49 1.14 -0.47
C LEU A 160 5.26 2.06 -0.53
N MET A 161 5.18 2.90 -1.56
CA MET A 161 4.09 3.84 -1.77
C MET A 161 3.06 3.34 -2.79
N GLN A 162 3.53 2.70 -3.86
CA GLN A 162 2.72 2.17 -4.94
C GLN A 162 3.41 0.96 -5.57
N ALA A 163 2.62 0.03 -6.08
CA ALA A 163 3.07 -1.04 -6.97
C ALA A 163 2.14 -1.14 -8.17
N GLU A 164 2.69 -1.45 -9.34
CA GLU A 164 1.93 -1.56 -10.58
C GLU A 164 2.42 -2.75 -11.40
N GLU A 165 1.53 -3.70 -11.69
CA GLU A 165 1.84 -4.89 -12.47
C GLU A 165 1.60 -4.63 -13.96
N PHE A 166 2.50 -5.13 -14.79
CA PHE A 166 2.48 -4.98 -16.24
C PHE A 166 2.42 -6.34 -16.95
N ARG A 167 1.74 -6.35 -18.09
CA ARG A 167 1.82 -7.42 -19.11
C ARG A 167 2.26 -6.77 -20.41
N GLY A 168 3.50 -7.05 -20.80
CA GLY A 168 4.16 -6.25 -21.83
C GLY A 168 4.23 -4.78 -21.38
N GLU A 169 3.80 -3.86 -22.24
CA GLU A 169 3.80 -2.43 -21.95
C GLU A 169 2.53 -1.93 -21.23
N LYS A 170 1.52 -2.80 -21.05
CA LYS A 170 0.24 -2.39 -20.48
C LYS A 170 0.21 -2.61 -18.98
N SER A 171 -0.09 -1.56 -18.24
CA SER A 171 -0.46 -1.66 -16.83
C SER A 171 -1.78 -2.41 -16.69
N VAL A 172 -1.78 -3.49 -15.93
CA VAL A 172 -2.96 -4.34 -15.72
C VAL A 172 -3.54 -4.22 -14.33
N ARG A 173 -2.73 -3.80 -13.35
CA ARG A 173 -3.17 -3.63 -11.97
C ARG A 173 -2.28 -2.64 -11.22
N ARG A 174 -2.88 -1.87 -10.32
CA ARG A 174 -2.18 -0.94 -9.44
C ARG A 174 -2.66 -1.07 -8.00
N LEU A 175 -1.69 -1.07 -7.08
CA LEU A 175 -1.89 -1.01 -5.63
C LEU A 175 -1.25 0.27 -5.11
N TRP A 176 -1.93 0.99 -4.21
CA TRP A 176 -1.36 2.17 -3.53
C TRP A 176 -1.93 2.35 -2.12
N GLY A 177 -1.12 2.93 -1.22
CA GLY A 177 -1.53 3.28 0.13
C GLY A 177 -2.29 4.61 0.16
N THR A 178 -3.40 4.68 0.90
CA THR A 178 -4.22 5.89 1.02
C THR A 178 -4.25 6.46 2.43
N ARG A 179 -4.02 5.65 3.44
CA ARG A 179 -4.00 6.08 4.84
C ARG A 179 -2.92 5.35 5.61
N ILE A 180 -2.30 6.04 6.56
CA ILE A 180 -1.29 5.49 7.47
C ILE A 180 -1.84 5.57 8.89
N LYS A 181 -1.60 4.53 9.69
CA LYS A 181 -1.99 4.43 11.10
C LYS A 181 -0.82 3.87 11.91
N LYS A 182 -0.76 4.24 13.19
CA LYS A 182 0.17 3.67 14.16
C LYS A 182 -0.42 2.38 14.74
N PHE A 183 0.35 1.28 14.67
CA PHE A 183 0.07 -0.01 15.27
C PHE A 183 1.17 -0.32 16.28
N GLY A 184 0.88 -0.21 17.58
CA GLY A 184 1.94 -0.21 18.60
C GLY A 184 2.93 0.90 18.34
N ASP A 185 4.21 0.57 18.16
CA ASP A 185 5.28 1.52 17.86
C ASP A 185 5.57 1.69 16.37
N ARG A 186 4.85 1.00 15.49
CA ARG A 186 5.08 1.01 14.04
C ARG A 186 4.03 1.81 13.29
N TRP A 187 4.46 2.54 12.29
CA TRP A 187 3.59 3.17 11.31
C TRP A 187 3.46 2.28 10.09
N ALA A 188 2.25 1.99 9.67
CA ALA A 188 1.99 1.19 8.49
C ALA A 188 0.77 1.71 7.72
N PRO A 189 0.66 1.44 6.41
CA PRO A 189 -0.57 1.67 5.67
C PRO A 189 -1.69 0.84 6.30
N ASN A 190 -2.76 1.52 6.76
CA ASN A 190 -3.95 0.82 7.25
C ASN A 190 -5.05 0.75 6.21
N VAL A 191 -4.90 1.48 5.11
CA VAL A 191 -5.78 1.39 3.94
C VAL A 191 -4.93 1.40 2.69
N LEU A 192 -5.07 0.34 1.90
CA LEU A 192 -4.55 0.25 0.55
C LEU A 192 -5.73 0.10 -0.41
N GLU A 193 -5.56 0.54 -1.63
CA GLU A 193 -6.52 0.34 -2.69
C GLU A 193 -5.86 -0.40 -3.84
N VAL A 194 -6.60 -1.33 -4.43
CA VAL A 194 -6.19 -2.09 -5.62
C VAL A 194 -7.22 -1.89 -6.71
N GLU A 195 -6.74 -1.60 -7.90
CA GLU A 195 -7.55 -1.44 -9.10
C GLU A 195 -6.99 -2.30 -10.24
N THR A 196 -7.85 -3.08 -10.86
CA THR A 196 -7.53 -3.78 -12.11
C THR A 196 -7.97 -2.92 -13.28
N THR A 197 -7.06 -2.65 -14.21
CA THR A 197 -7.33 -1.81 -15.38
C THR A 197 -8.52 -2.35 -16.16
N GLY A 198 -9.53 -1.52 -16.38
CA GLY A 198 -10.73 -1.87 -17.14
C GLY A 198 -11.79 -2.68 -16.38
N SER A 199 -11.54 -3.11 -15.12
CA SER A 199 -12.52 -3.90 -14.34
C SER A 199 -13.78 -3.10 -13.99
N GLY A 200 -13.64 -1.80 -13.84
CA GLY A 200 -14.70 -0.94 -13.32
C GLY A 200 -14.97 -1.11 -11.83
N HIS A 201 -14.09 -1.83 -11.15
CA HIS A 201 -14.14 -2.06 -9.71
C HIS A 201 -12.86 -1.57 -9.06
N ARG A 202 -12.92 -1.44 -7.73
CA ARG A 202 -11.78 -1.15 -6.87
C ARG A 202 -11.95 -1.92 -5.58
N THR A 203 -10.91 -2.57 -5.13
CA THR A 203 -10.90 -3.25 -3.85
C THR A 203 -10.08 -2.47 -2.84
N LYS A 204 -10.70 -2.18 -1.71
CA LYS A 204 -10.05 -1.58 -0.55
C LYS A 204 -9.58 -2.69 0.39
N ILE A 205 -8.28 -2.71 0.70
CA ILE A 205 -7.69 -3.54 1.75
C ILE A 205 -7.59 -2.67 3.00
N THR A 206 -8.21 -3.08 4.08
CA THR A 206 -8.09 -2.41 5.37
C THR A 206 -7.31 -3.29 6.33
N VAL A 207 -6.24 -2.76 6.92
CA VAL A 207 -5.51 -3.40 8.01
C VAL A 207 -6.13 -2.93 9.33
N GLU A 208 -6.68 -3.85 10.11
CA GLU A 208 -7.34 -3.56 11.37
C GLU A 208 -6.44 -3.86 12.56
N LYS A 209 -5.68 -4.96 12.47
CA LYS A 209 -4.71 -5.38 13.46
C LYS A 209 -3.39 -5.76 12.80
N LEU A 210 -2.31 -5.42 13.44
CA LEU A 210 -0.94 -5.72 13.02
C LEU A 210 -0.12 -6.00 14.29
N THR A 211 0.40 -7.23 14.39
CA THR A 211 1.21 -7.70 15.51
C THR A 211 2.47 -8.41 15.06
#